data_e597a2f17d99f9b15571b119677b40dd
#
_entry.id   e597a2f17d99f9b15571b119677b40dd
#
_cell.length_a   1.000
_cell.length_b   1.000
_cell.length_c   1.000
_cell.angle_alpha   90.00
_cell.angle_beta   90.00
_cell.angle_gamma   90.00
#
_symmetry.space_group_name_H-M   'P 1'
#
loop_
_entity.id
_entity.type
_entity.pdbx_description
1 polymer ?
#
loop_
_entity_poly.entity_id
_entity_poly.type
_entity_poly.pdbx_seq_one_letter_code
_entity_poly.pdbx_strand_id
1 'polypeptide(L)'
;MQWSTLVATAVGTVLGVLATLVADHVRWRRDRSERDRDTLRTACTEYLTALSTAKDAFSRAEPSPEHVGKGHVAIGEHGVYAAQHQLELVAQRSLVDKAGRATFSVLDFHDAVVAGHATDSQEYVNAWRAARHTRAALIKEMRKALQSV
;
A
#
# COMPACT_ATOMS: atom_id res chain seq x y z
N MET A 1 -3.13 36.44 55.73
CA MET A 1 -3.22 36.70 54.26
C MET A 1 -2.23 35.93 53.39
N GLN A 2 -1.29 35.10 53.90
CA GLN A 2 -0.28 34.35 53.09
C GLN A 2 -0.77 33.00 52.56
N TRP A 3 -1.78 32.38 53.15
CA TRP A 3 -2.26 31.05 52.74
C TRP A 3 -3.01 31.04 51.40
N SER A 4 -3.73 32.10 51.07
CA SER A 4 -4.48 32.21 49.82
C SER A 4 -3.53 32.32 48.60
N THR A 5 -2.39 32.99 48.78
CA THR A 5 -1.37 33.15 47.72
C THR A 5 -0.65 31.84 47.47
N LEU A 6 -0.32 31.07 48.51
CA LEU A 6 0.31 29.75 48.38
C LEU A 6 -0.59 28.75 47.67
N VAL A 7 -1.88 28.71 48.01
CA VAL A 7 -2.85 27.83 47.36
C VAL A 7 -3.07 28.23 45.89
N ALA A 8 -3.18 29.54 45.60
CA ALA A 8 -3.31 30.00 44.22
C ALA A 8 -2.10 29.64 43.33
N THR A 9 -0.88 29.76 43.89
CA THR A 9 0.36 29.40 43.18
C THR A 9 0.44 27.92 42.95
N ALA A 10 0.09 27.08 43.93
CA ALA A 10 0.08 25.64 43.80
C ALA A 10 -0.92 25.15 42.73
N VAL A 11 -2.13 25.70 42.74
CA VAL A 11 -3.18 25.39 41.74
C VAL A 11 -2.74 25.85 40.34
N GLY A 12 -2.17 27.03 40.20
CA GLY A 12 -1.66 27.54 38.93
C GLY A 12 -0.54 26.66 38.35
N THR A 13 0.38 26.18 39.20
CA THR A 13 1.46 25.29 38.77
C THR A 13 0.93 23.94 38.30
N VAL A 14 0.00 23.35 39.03
CA VAL A 14 -0.62 22.06 38.65
C VAL A 14 -1.39 22.18 37.32
N LEU A 15 -2.18 23.25 37.17
CA LEU A 15 -2.90 23.50 35.91
C LEU A 15 -1.93 23.74 34.73
N GLY A 16 -0.84 24.46 34.95
CA GLY A 16 0.18 24.69 33.93
C GLY A 16 0.86 23.39 33.47
N VAL A 17 1.23 22.52 34.43
CA VAL A 17 1.85 21.21 34.12
C VAL A 17 0.85 20.30 33.40
N LEU A 18 -0.40 20.25 33.84
CA LEU A 18 -1.44 19.46 33.17
C LEU A 18 -1.69 19.93 31.73
N ALA A 19 -1.76 21.23 31.50
CA ALA A 19 -1.95 21.81 30.18
C ALA A 19 -0.79 21.42 29.24
N THR A 20 0.45 21.47 29.74
CA THR A 20 1.64 21.08 28.98
C THR A 20 1.63 19.60 28.63
N LEU A 21 1.30 18.73 29.60
CA LEU A 21 1.23 17.28 29.38
C LEU A 21 0.14 16.91 28.36
N VAL A 22 -1.01 17.57 28.39
CA VAL A 22 -2.09 17.36 27.40
C VAL A 22 -1.63 17.82 26.01
N ALA A 23 -0.99 19.00 25.91
CA ALA A 23 -0.49 19.51 24.64
C ALA A 23 0.59 18.59 24.04
N ASP A 24 1.53 18.11 24.86
CA ASP A 24 2.56 17.17 24.44
C ASP A 24 1.98 15.81 24.01
N HIS A 25 0.96 15.32 24.74
CA HIS A 25 0.30 14.07 24.37
C HIS A 25 -0.44 14.17 23.03
N VAL A 26 -1.13 15.27 22.77
CA VAL A 26 -1.81 15.53 21.49
C VAL A 26 -0.79 15.66 20.36
N ARG A 27 0.30 16.37 20.59
CA ARG A 27 1.40 16.53 19.61
C ARG A 27 2.03 15.19 19.27
N TRP A 28 2.37 14.37 20.28
CA TRP A 28 2.95 13.06 20.08
C TRP A 28 2.03 12.09 19.30
N ARG A 29 0.70 12.13 19.59
CA ARG A 29 -0.28 11.35 18.81
C ARG A 29 -0.32 11.77 17.35
N ARG A 30 -0.27 13.07 17.07
CA ARG A 30 -0.27 13.61 15.71
C ARG A 30 0.99 13.19 14.95
N ASP A 31 2.16 13.35 15.56
CA ASP A 31 3.46 12.97 14.97
C ASP A 31 3.53 11.48 14.68
N ARG A 32 2.93 10.65 15.51
CA ARG A 32 2.86 9.20 15.29
C ARG A 32 1.95 8.84 14.12
N SER A 33 0.76 9.42 14.06
CA SER A 33 -0.18 9.21 12.96
C SER A 33 0.41 9.66 11.61
N GLU A 34 1.13 10.79 11.58
CA GLU A 34 1.80 11.25 10.36
C GLU A 34 2.88 10.26 9.89
N ARG A 35 3.71 9.72 10.79
CA ARG A 35 4.72 8.70 10.47
C ARG A 35 4.10 7.40 9.96
N ASP A 36 3.05 6.92 10.61
CA ASP A 36 2.35 5.69 10.21
C ASP A 36 1.74 5.87 8.81
N ARG A 37 1.17 7.04 8.53
CA ARG A 37 0.63 7.41 7.21
C ARG A 37 1.72 7.48 6.13
N ASP A 38 2.86 8.09 6.42
CA ASP A 38 3.98 8.19 5.48
C ASP A 38 4.58 6.82 5.17
N THR A 39 4.72 5.96 6.19
CA THR A 39 5.17 4.58 6.02
C THR A 39 4.22 3.80 5.12
N LEU A 40 2.91 3.86 5.37
CA LEU A 40 1.91 3.22 4.53
C LEU A 40 1.93 3.77 3.09
N ARG A 41 2.08 5.08 2.92
CA ARG A 41 2.16 5.72 1.60
C ARG A 41 3.36 5.24 0.81
N THR A 42 4.52 5.12 1.45
CA THR A 42 5.75 4.61 0.84
C THR A 42 5.56 3.17 0.37
N ALA A 43 5.07 2.28 1.24
CA ALA A 43 4.82 0.89 0.89
C ALA A 43 3.79 0.73 -0.26
N CYS A 44 2.72 1.54 -0.26
CA CYS A 44 1.75 1.57 -1.36
C CYS A 44 2.40 1.99 -2.69
N THR A 45 3.26 3.02 -2.66
CA THR A 45 3.93 3.55 -3.85
C THR A 45 4.92 2.54 -4.42
N GLU A 46 5.74 1.93 -3.57
CA GLU A 46 6.71 0.90 -3.96
C GLU A 46 6.03 -0.30 -4.60
N TYR A 47 4.95 -0.80 -3.97
CA TYR A 47 4.19 -1.91 -4.52
C TYR A 47 3.55 -1.58 -5.89
N LEU A 48 2.90 -0.42 -6.02
CA LEU A 48 2.30 0.00 -7.30
C LEU A 48 3.35 0.18 -8.40
N THR A 49 4.53 0.69 -8.05
CA THR A 49 5.64 0.86 -8.99
C THR A 49 6.15 -0.50 -9.47
N ALA A 50 6.44 -1.43 -8.55
CA ALA A 50 6.90 -2.77 -8.87
C ALA A 50 5.87 -3.51 -9.75
N LEU A 51 4.59 -3.48 -9.36
CA LEU A 51 3.52 -4.13 -10.12
C LEU A 51 3.33 -3.54 -11.52
N SER A 52 3.44 -2.23 -11.66
CA SER A 52 3.32 -1.56 -12.96
C SER A 52 4.51 -1.88 -13.85
N THR A 53 5.73 -1.88 -13.29
CA THR A 53 6.96 -2.25 -14.01
C THR A 53 6.90 -3.69 -14.52
N ALA A 54 6.46 -4.64 -13.66
CA ALA A 54 6.26 -6.03 -14.06
C ALA A 54 5.25 -6.16 -15.21
N LYS A 55 4.06 -5.53 -15.06
CA LYS A 55 3.03 -5.56 -16.09
C LYS A 55 3.53 -4.98 -17.42
N ASP A 56 4.27 -3.87 -17.39
CA ASP A 56 4.79 -3.23 -18.59
C ASP A 56 5.91 -4.05 -19.26
N ALA A 57 6.72 -4.77 -18.47
CA ALA A 57 7.68 -5.75 -18.97
C ALA A 57 6.96 -6.92 -19.66
N PHE A 58 5.93 -7.48 -19.02
CA PHE A 58 5.14 -8.58 -19.59
C PHE A 58 4.43 -8.20 -20.88
N SER A 59 3.91 -6.96 -20.98
CA SER A 59 3.27 -6.50 -22.23
C SER A 59 4.20 -6.46 -23.45
N ARG A 60 5.52 -6.49 -23.22
CA ARG A 60 6.57 -6.50 -24.26
C ARG A 60 7.28 -7.83 -24.40
N ALA A 61 6.87 -8.82 -23.58
CA ALA A 61 7.47 -10.14 -23.64
C ALA A 61 7.15 -10.83 -24.99
N GLU A 62 8.12 -11.57 -25.51
CA GLU A 62 7.91 -12.40 -26.68
C GLU A 62 7.11 -13.66 -26.31
N PRO A 63 6.27 -14.16 -27.21
CA PRO A 63 5.58 -15.42 -27.00
C PRO A 63 6.56 -16.56 -26.70
N SER A 64 6.37 -17.22 -25.58
CA SER A 64 7.20 -18.31 -25.07
C SER A 64 6.33 -19.30 -24.30
N PRO A 65 5.62 -20.21 -24.98
CA PRO A 65 4.65 -21.12 -24.36
C PRO A 65 5.22 -21.94 -23.20
N GLU A 66 6.53 -22.20 -23.21
CA GLU A 66 7.24 -22.89 -22.11
C GLU A 66 7.31 -22.05 -20.81
N HIS A 67 6.99 -20.77 -20.88
CA HIS A 67 6.94 -19.86 -19.74
C HIS A 67 5.54 -19.69 -19.13
N VAL A 68 4.53 -20.29 -19.73
CA VAL A 68 3.18 -20.32 -19.14
C VAL A 68 3.24 -20.97 -17.75
N GLY A 69 2.62 -20.34 -16.75
CA GLY A 69 2.68 -20.75 -15.36
C GLY A 69 3.97 -20.38 -14.61
N LYS A 70 4.97 -19.78 -15.29
CA LYS A 70 6.23 -19.34 -14.67
C LYS A 70 6.25 -17.84 -14.32
N GLY A 71 5.16 -17.15 -14.49
CA GLY A 71 5.04 -15.71 -14.21
C GLY A 71 5.44 -15.33 -12.77
N HIS A 72 5.31 -16.25 -11.81
CA HIS A 72 5.75 -16.04 -10.42
C HIS A 72 7.26 -15.78 -10.28
N VAL A 73 8.09 -16.37 -11.13
CA VAL A 73 9.54 -16.09 -11.17
C VAL A 73 9.78 -14.70 -11.74
N ALA A 74 9.19 -14.42 -12.90
CA ALA A 74 9.34 -13.15 -13.58
C ALA A 74 8.82 -11.95 -12.73
N ILE A 75 7.68 -12.11 -12.05
CA ILE A 75 7.13 -11.05 -11.17
C ILE A 75 8.02 -10.82 -9.94
N GLY A 76 8.68 -11.88 -9.45
CA GLY A 76 9.66 -11.80 -8.36
C GLY A 76 10.90 -10.98 -8.74
N GLU A 77 11.41 -11.15 -9.97
CA GLU A 77 12.53 -10.37 -10.50
C GLU A 77 12.26 -8.87 -10.56
N HIS A 78 10.99 -8.47 -10.70
CA HIS A 78 10.56 -7.07 -10.64
C HIS A 78 10.29 -6.57 -9.21
N GLY A 79 10.62 -7.36 -8.18
CA GLY A 79 10.51 -6.97 -6.78
C GLY A 79 9.07 -6.87 -6.23
N VAL A 80 8.08 -7.39 -6.95
CA VAL A 80 6.66 -7.29 -6.54
C VAL A 80 6.40 -7.99 -5.22
N TYR A 81 6.98 -9.19 -5.01
CA TYR A 81 6.82 -9.92 -3.74
C TYR A 81 7.47 -9.19 -2.56
N ALA A 82 8.66 -8.62 -2.77
CA ALA A 82 9.32 -7.85 -1.71
C ALA A 82 8.48 -6.63 -1.30
N ALA A 83 7.97 -5.88 -2.28
CA ALA A 83 7.10 -4.74 -2.03
C ALA A 83 5.74 -5.16 -1.42
N GLN A 84 5.20 -6.33 -1.81
CA GLN A 84 3.99 -6.88 -1.20
C GLN A 84 4.20 -7.23 0.27
N HIS A 85 5.31 -7.85 0.63
CA HIS A 85 5.64 -8.15 2.03
C HIS A 85 5.81 -6.88 2.87
N GLN A 86 6.42 -5.82 2.32
CA GLN A 86 6.48 -4.53 3.02
C GLN A 86 5.08 -3.96 3.26
N LEU A 87 4.20 -4.05 2.26
CA LEU A 87 2.82 -3.61 2.39
C LEU A 87 2.06 -4.43 3.45
N GLU A 88 2.27 -5.75 3.52
CA GLU A 88 1.67 -6.66 4.51
C GLU A 88 2.02 -6.28 5.96
N LEU A 89 3.22 -5.72 6.19
CA LEU A 89 3.67 -5.32 7.53
C LEU A 89 2.95 -4.07 8.07
N VAL A 90 2.45 -3.21 7.19
CA VAL A 90 1.93 -1.88 7.57
C VAL A 90 0.47 -1.66 7.20
N ALA A 91 -0.10 -2.49 6.33
CA ALA A 91 -1.43 -2.32 5.79
C ALA A 91 -2.47 -3.20 6.48
N GLN A 92 -3.73 -2.75 6.46
CA GLN A 92 -4.85 -3.57 6.89
C GLN A 92 -5.10 -4.72 5.92
N ARG A 93 -5.67 -5.82 6.41
CA ARG A 93 -5.94 -7.05 5.65
C ARG A 93 -6.72 -6.82 4.35
N SER A 94 -7.71 -5.92 4.37
CA SER A 94 -8.48 -5.60 3.17
C SER A 94 -7.62 -5.06 2.02
N LEU A 95 -6.61 -4.27 2.33
CA LEU A 95 -5.66 -3.73 1.35
C LEU A 95 -4.70 -4.82 0.85
N VAL A 96 -4.21 -5.67 1.75
CA VAL A 96 -3.36 -6.83 1.41
C VAL A 96 -4.09 -7.79 0.48
N ASP A 97 -5.35 -8.12 0.76
CA ASP A 97 -6.18 -8.97 -0.10
C ASP A 97 -6.37 -8.37 -1.51
N LYS A 98 -6.51 -7.04 -1.62
CA LYS A 98 -6.60 -6.35 -2.92
C LYS A 98 -5.26 -6.36 -3.66
N ALA A 99 -4.15 -6.21 -2.95
CA ALA A 99 -2.81 -6.32 -3.51
C ALA A 99 -2.58 -7.73 -4.08
N GLY A 100 -2.86 -8.78 -3.34
CA GLY A 100 -2.75 -10.16 -3.81
C GLY A 100 -3.57 -10.41 -5.08
N ARG A 101 -4.82 -9.95 -5.14
CA ARG A 101 -5.64 -10.07 -6.36
C ARG A 101 -5.05 -9.33 -7.55
N ALA A 102 -4.46 -8.15 -7.34
CA ALA A 102 -3.80 -7.41 -8.39
C ALA A 102 -2.53 -8.13 -8.89
N THR A 103 -1.74 -8.73 -7.99
CA THR A 103 -0.61 -9.58 -8.35
C THR A 103 -1.07 -10.76 -9.22
N PHE A 104 -2.08 -11.53 -8.78
CA PHE A 104 -2.58 -12.68 -9.54
C PHE A 104 -3.10 -12.30 -10.93
N SER A 105 -3.83 -11.19 -11.06
CA SER A 105 -4.31 -10.76 -12.38
C SER A 105 -3.19 -10.29 -13.32
N VAL A 106 -2.06 -9.83 -12.80
CA VAL A 106 -0.86 -9.54 -13.60
C VAL A 106 -0.16 -10.84 -14.02
N LEU A 107 -0.18 -11.89 -13.20
CA LEU A 107 0.29 -13.23 -13.56
C LEU A 107 -0.56 -13.85 -14.67
N ASP A 108 -1.88 -13.77 -14.57
CA ASP A 108 -2.79 -14.23 -15.62
C ASP A 108 -2.55 -13.47 -16.94
N PHE A 109 -2.25 -12.18 -16.86
CA PHE A 109 -1.89 -11.38 -18.02
C PHE A 109 -0.54 -11.81 -18.62
N HIS A 110 0.47 -12.10 -17.79
CA HIS A 110 1.74 -12.67 -18.24
C HIS A 110 1.50 -13.95 -19.03
N ASP A 111 0.73 -14.88 -18.47
CA ASP A 111 0.45 -16.17 -19.09
C ASP A 111 -0.27 -16.03 -20.44
N ALA A 112 -1.21 -15.09 -20.55
CA ALA A 112 -1.87 -14.79 -21.83
C ALA A 112 -0.89 -14.25 -22.88
N VAL A 113 0.09 -13.42 -22.49
CA VAL A 113 1.09 -12.88 -23.41
C VAL A 113 2.05 -13.97 -23.86
N VAL A 114 2.66 -14.73 -22.93
CA VAL A 114 3.67 -15.75 -23.29
C VAL A 114 3.05 -16.96 -24.00
N ALA A 115 1.76 -17.24 -23.79
CA ALA A 115 1.02 -18.22 -24.58
C ALA A 115 0.89 -17.82 -26.07
N GLY A 116 1.20 -16.57 -26.41
CA GLY A 116 1.11 -16.07 -27.79
C GLY A 116 -0.30 -15.69 -28.22
N HIS A 117 -1.21 -15.43 -27.28
CA HIS A 117 -2.54 -14.92 -27.62
C HIS A 117 -2.44 -13.57 -28.33
N ALA A 118 -3.10 -13.44 -29.48
CA ALA A 118 -3.16 -12.19 -30.22
C ALA A 118 -3.81 -11.08 -29.36
N THR A 119 -3.37 -9.83 -29.51
CA THR A 119 -3.82 -8.69 -28.70
C THR A 119 -5.32 -8.39 -28.84
N ASP A 120 -5.97 -8.87 -29.88
CA ASP A 120 -7.40 -8.80 -30.15
C ASP A 120 -8.16 -10.08 -29.72
N SER A 121 -7.45 -11.12 -29.28
CA SER A 121 -8.09 -12.35 -28.77
C SER A 121 -8.88 -12.09 -27.48
N GLN A 122 -9.90 -12.90 -27.27
CA GLN A 122 -10.75 -12.77 -26.07
C GLN A 122 -9.93 -13.05 -24.79
N GLU A 123 -9.01 -13.99 -24.83
CA GLU A 123 -8.14 -14.38 -23.72
C GLU A 123 -7.22 -13.22 -23.32
N TYR A 124 -6.53 -12.61 -24.26
CA TYR A 124 -5.67 -11.45 -24.00
C TYR A 124 -6.47 -10.26 -23.45
N VAL A 125 -7.59 -9.92 -24.12
CA VAL A 125 -8.44 -8.79 -23.72
C VAL A 125 -9.02 -8.98 -22.32
N ASN A 126 -9.43 -10.21 -21.97
CA ASN A 126 -9.95 -10.53 -20.65
C ASN A 126 -8.86 -10.39 -19.56
N ALA A 127 -7.68 -10.96 -19.79
CA ALA A 127 -6.55 -10.87 -18.85
C ALA A 127 -6.10 -9.41 -18.65
N TRP A 128 -5.95 -8.66 -19.75
CA TRP A 128 -5.62 -7.24 -19.70
C TRP A 128 -6.66 -6.41 -18.93
N ARG A 129 -7.95 -6.66 -19.18
CA ARG A 129 -9.06 -5.98 -18.50
C ARG A 129 -9.10 -6.33 -17.01
N ALA A 130 -8.87 -7.58 -16.65
CA ALA A 130 -8.80 -8.03 -15.26
C ALA A 130 -7.65 -7.35 -14.51
N ALA A 131 -6.44 -7.30 -15.09
CA ALA A 131 -5.29 -6.62 -14.49
C ALA A 131 -5.55 -5.12 -14.29
N ARG A 132 -6.22 -4.46 -15.24
CA ARG A 132 -6.60 -3.05 -15.13
C ARG A 132 -7.65 -2.80 -14.06
N HIS A 133 -8.65 -3.66 -13.98
CA HIS A 133 -9.76 -3.55 -13.02
C HIS A 133 -9.28 -3.79 -11.58
N THR A 134 -8.49 -4.83 -11.34
CA THR A 134 -7.94 -5.14 -10.01
C THR A 134 -7.00 -4.05 -9.53
N ARG A 135 -6.16 -3.47 -10.43
CA ARG A 135 -5.32 -2.31 -10.12
C ARG A 135 -6.15 -1.09 -9.71
N ALA A 136 -7.24 -0.80 -10.42
CA ALA A 136 -8.10 0.32 -10.07
C ALA A 136 -8.78 0.13 -8.70
N ALA A 137 -9.25 -1.08 -8.40
CA ALA A 137 -9.82 -1.44 -7.11
C ALA A 137 -8.79 -1.33 -5.97
N LEU A 138 -7.55 -1.74 -6.22
CA LEU A 138 -6.43 -1.60 -5.29
C LEU A 138 -6.14 -0.13 -4.97
N ILE A 139 -6.01 0.73 -5.99
CA ILE A 139 -5.76 2.17 -5.80
C ILE A 139 -6.90 2.83 -4.99
N LYS A 140 -8.15 2.43 -5.23
CA LYS A 140 -9.28 2.91 -4.43
C LYS A 140 -9.14 2.53 -2.96
N GLU A 141 -8.74 1.29 -2.67
CA GLU A 141 -8.53 0.85 -1.29
C GLU A 141 -7.32 1.53 -0.62
N MET A 142 -6.22 1.73 -1.35
CA MET A 142 -5.06 2.49 -0.87
C MET A 142 -5.43 3.92 -0.45
N ARG A 143 -6.21 4.61 -1.28
CA ARG A 143 -6.69 5.97 -0.94
C ARG A 143 -7.54 5.98 0.32
N LYS A 144 -8.43 5.00 0.48
CA LYS A 144 -9.25 4.84 1.67
C LYS A 144 -8.39 4.59 2.92
N ALA A 145 -7.43 3.67 2.82
CA ALA A 145 -6.52 3.36 3.92
C ALA A 145 -5.71 4.59 4.36
N LEU A 146 -5.20 5.39 3.41
CA LEU A 146 -4.46 6.61 3.70
C LEU A 146 -5.32 7.74 4.32
N GLN A 147 -6.64 7.67 4.20
CA GLN A 147 -7.56 8.62 4.83
C GLN A 147 -7.97 8.20 6.24
N SER A 148 -7.82 6.92 6.58
CA SER A 148 -8.25 6.34 7.86
C SER A 148 -7.14 6.31 8.93
N VAL A 149 -5.90 6.59 8.58
CA VAL A 149 -4.74 6.78 9.46
C VAL A 149 -4.57 8.27 9.73
#